data_fdbb22afb98c4bea7ebaef671cb80f9e
#
_entry.id   fdbb22afb98c4bea7ebaef671cb80f9e
#
_cell.length_a   1.000
_cell.length_b   1.000
_cell.length_c   1.000
_cell.angle_alpha   90.00
_cell.angle_beta   90.00
_cell.angle_gamma   90.00
#
_symmetry.space_group_name_H-M   'P 1'
#
loop_
_entity.id
_entity.type
_entity.pdbx_description
1 polymer ?
#
loop_
_entity_poly.entity_id
_entity_poly.type
_entity_poly.pdbx_seq_one_letter_code
_entity_poly.pdbx_strand_id
1 'polypeptide(L)'
;MVSYLNAAGADPTLRERAPFAVQAGDVAHHLVDPHGLVGIDPWRAEPLAEVFDVLVDHPGRPWLLALPDPGRLAPLQGPPELIRSALASGVVAVTSGGGLALVPHRVGPALQWQALPAQRPGAVPTSYEAERELSETVLRVGRELAGLEVAGGERPAETEVVLAPGYPARQRVAADRAARLFTACSAALADDGGSISAYEADRRRAALRDLRLAAGQALVAAVSWLGVDGA
;
A
#
# COMPACT_ATOMS: atom_id res chain seq x y z
N MET A 1 5.95 -1.01 6.58
CA MET A 1 6.75 0.24 6.48
C MET A 1 5.95 1.47 6.92
N VAL A 2 4.94 1.95 6.18
CA VAL A 2 4.22 3.22 6.47
C VAL A 2 3.72 3.32 7.91
N SER A 3 3.00 2.30 8.40
CA SER A 3 2.47 2.30 9.75
C SER A 3 3.57 2.39 10.83
N TYR A 4 4.71 1.75 10.60
CA TYR A 4 5.83 1.80 11.55
C TYR A 4 6.56 3.13 11.52
N LEU A 5 6.71 3.77 10.37
CA LEU A 5 7.28 5.13 10.27
C LEU A 5 6.40 6.15 11.00
N ASN A 6 5.08 6.09 10.81
CA ASN A 6 4.16 6.99 11.48
C ASN A 6 4.10 6.73 12.99
N ALA A 7 4.04 5.47 13.41
CA ALA A 7 4.03 5.11 14.84
C ALA A 7 5.32 5.50 15.55
N ALA A 8 6.50 5.26 14.95
CA ALA A 8 7.79 5.64 15.51
C ALA A 8 7.99 7.18 15.53
N GLY A 9 7.32 7.91 14.64
CA GLY A 9 7.27 9.37 14.68
C GLY A 9 6.43 9.93 15.83
N ALA A 10 5.41 9.18 16.27
CA ALA A 10 4.54 9.52 17.40
C ALA A 10 5.08 8.99 18.74
N ASP A 11 5.72 7.81 18.73
CA ASP A 11 6.29 7.15 19.92
C ASP A 11 7.76 6.77 19.67
N PRO A 12 8.73 7.55 20.18
CA PRO A 12 10.16 7.29 20.00
C PRO A 12 10.62 5.92 20.53
N THR A 13 9.89 5.30 21.47
CA THR A 13 10.26 3.97 22.02
C THR A 13 10.14 2.84 20.99
N LEU A 14 9.45 3.09 19.88
CA LEU A 14 9.30 2.13 18.79
C LEU A 14 10.48 2.16 17.81
N ARG A 15 11.32 3.20 17.81
CA ARG A 15 12.37 3.42 16.77
C ARG A 15 13.33 2.25 16.63
N GLU A 16 13.82 1.70 17.74
CA GLU A 16 14.77 0.58 17.72
C GLU A 16 14.16 -0.72 17.17
N ARG A 17 12.87 -0.96 17.43
CA ARG A 17 12.20 -2.22 17.08
C ARG A 17 11.51 -2.19 15.73
N ALA A 18 11.11 -1.02 15.26
CA ALA A 18 10.34 -0.85 14.05
C ALA A 18 11.05 -1.37 12.79
N PRO A 19 12.36 -1.14 12.54
CA PRO A 19 13.05 -1.68 11.38
C PRO A 19 12.99 -3.21 11.30
N PHE A 20 13.18 -3.89 12.42
CA PHE A 20 13.12 -5.35 12.52
C PHE A 20 11.71 -5.89 12.31
N ALA A 21 10.70 -5.18 12.83
CA ALA A 21 9.31 -5.53 12.61
C ALA A 21 8.88 -5.31 11.15
N VAL A 22 9.43 -4.29 10.47
CA VAL A 22 9.22 -4.06 9.03
C VAL A 22 9.89 -5.15 8.20
N GLN A 23 11.07 -5.62 8.60
CA GLN A 23 11.79 -6.69 7.91
C GLN A 23 11.04 -8.02 8.00
N ALA A 24 10.41 -8.31 9.14
CA ALA A 24 9.59 -9.50 9.40
C ALA A 24 10.23 -10.82 8.91
N GLY A 25 9.68 -11.43 7.86
CA GLY A 25 10.16 -12.70 7.29
C GLY A 25 11.17 -12.55 6.15
N ASP A 26 11.50 -11.33 5.71
CA ASP A 26 12.52 -11.11 4.67
C ASP A 26 13.94 -11.21 5.27
N VAL A 27 14.90 -11.65 4.46
CA VAL A 27 16.31 -11.82 4.91
C VAL A 27 16.94 -10.50 5.31
N ALA A 28 16.68 -9.45 4.55
CA ALA A 28 17.20 -8.11 4.83
C ALA A 28 16.35 -7.05 4.13
N HIS A 29 16.30 -5.85 4.72
CA HIS A 29 15.82 -4.64 4.07
C HIS A 29 16.93 -3.63 3.97
N HIS A 30 17.13 -3.07 2.78
CA HIS A 30 18.10 -2.02 2.50
C HIS A 30 17.44 -0.81 1.88
N LEU A 31 18.04 0.37 2.05
CA LEU A 31 17.67 1.60 1.37
C LEU A 31 18.79 2.01 0.40
N VAL A 32 18.41 2.43 -0.80
CA VAL A 32 19.29 3.11 -1.76
C VAL A 32 18.73 4.51 -2.03
N ASP A 33 19.64 5.50 -2.10
CA ASP A 33 19.27 6.91 -2.27
C ASP A 33 20.04 7.53 -3.44
N PRO A 34 19.71 7.16 -4.68
CA PRO A 34 20.46 7.62 -5.86
C PRO A 34 20.38 9.14 -6.08
N HIS A 35 19.46 9.82 -5.40
CA HIS A 35 19.24 11.26 -5.52
C HIS A 35 19.71 12.07 -4.30
N GLY A 36 20.27 11.44 -3.26
CA GLY A 36 20.71 12.11 -2.04
C GLY A 36 19.59 12.74 -1.20
N LEU A 37 18.37 12.18 -1.26
CA LEU A 37 17.17 12.74 -0.63
C LEU A 37 17.14 12.55 0.89
N VAL A 38 17.82 11.51 1.38
CA VAL A 38 17.91 11.17 2.80
C VAL A 38 19.33 11.30 3.33
N GLY A 39 20.27 11.73 2.50
CA GLY A 39 21.64 12.06 2.90
C GLY A 39 22.55 10.85 3.15
N ILE A 40 22.26 9.69 2.56
CA ILE A 40 23.14 8.53 2.55
C ILE A 40 23.94 8.45 1.26
N ASP A 41 24.98 7.60 1.24
CA ASP A 41 25.82 7.42 0.05
C ASP A 41 24.96 6.90 -1.12
N PRO A 42 24.87 7.62 -2.27
CA PRO A 42 24.04 7.22 -3.39
C PRO A 42 24.48 5.93 -4.10
N TRP A 43 25.71 5.49 -3.85
CA TRP A 43 26.30 4.29 -4.44
C TRP A 43 26.25 3.05 -3.55
N ARG A 44 25.74 3.21 -2.33
CA ARG A 44 25.67 2.16 -1.32
C ARG A 44 24.26 1.87 -0.89
N ALA A 45 23.95 0.58 -0.72
CA ALA A 45 22.70 0.15 -0.09
C ALA A 45 22.93 0.06 1.43
N GLU A 46 22.25 0.91 2.19
CA GLU A 46 22.34 0.94 3.65
C GLU A 46 21.27 0.05 4.29
N PRO A 47 21.59 -0.68 5.38
CA PRO A 47 20.58 -1.42 6.13
C PRO A 47 19.45 -0.49 6.59
N LEU A 48 18.19 -0.96 6.47
CA LEU A 48 17.03 -0.16 6.88
C LEU A 48 17.15 0.33 8.34
N ALA A 49 17.70 -0.50 9.23
CA ALA A 49 17.86 -0.15 10.64
C ALA A 49 18.77 1.07 10.87
N GLU A 50 19.78 1.28 10.02
CA GLU A 50 20.72 2.39 10.14
C GLU A 50 20.15 3.73 9.65
N VAL A 51 19.16 3.66 8.74
CA VAL A 51 18.55 4.85 8.11
C VAL A 51 17.12 5.14 8.59
N PHE A 52 16.58 4.29 9.45
CA PHE A 52 15.18 4.37 9.84
C PHE A 52 14.82 5.68 10.54
N ASP A 53 15.68 6.18 11.41
CA ASP A 53 15.46 7.44 12.12
C ASP A 53 15.42 8.64 11.18
N VAL A 54 16.27 8.65 10.14
CA VAL A 54 16.25 9.70 9.12
C VAL A 54 14.90 9.71 8.37
N LEU A 55 14.34 8.53 8.11
CA LEU A 55 13.01 8.41 7.48
C LEU A 55 11.90 8.84 8.42
N VAL A 56 11.96 8.48 9.71
CA VAL A 56 10.99 8.89 10.73
C VAL A 56 10.97 10.41 10.91
N ASP A 57 12.13 11.05 10.90
CA ASP A 57 12.27 12.49 11.12
C ASP A 57 12.22 13.31 9.81
N HIS A 58 11.95 12.69 8.67
CA HIS A 58 11.89 13.38 7.38
C HIS A 58 10.87 14.54 7.41
N PRO A 59 11.25 15.76 6.93
CA PRO A 59 10.41 16.96 7.05
C PRO A 59 9.08 16.87 6.28
N GLY A 60 9.00 16.02 5.29
CA GLY A 60 7.77 15.77 4.52
C GLY A 60 6.76 14.84 5.20
N ARG A 61 7.07 14.29 6.39
CA ARG A 61 6.15 13.43 7.15
C ARG A 61 4.79 14.09 7.40
N PRO A 62 3.72 13.34 7.71
CA PRO A 62 3.65 11.90 7.89
C PRO A 62 3.72 11.12 6.57
N TRP A 63 3.82 9.80 6.68
CA TRP A 63 3.90 8.90 5.54
C TRP A 63 2.52 8.38 5.14
N LEU A 64 2.29 8.28 3.84
CA LEU A 64 1.08 7.72 3.23
C LEU A 64 1.44 6.48 2.44
N LEU A 65 0.52 5.52 2.41
CA LEU A 65 0.56 4.41 1.48
C LEU A 65 -0.03 4.84 0.14
N ALA A 66 0.59 4.45 -0.96
CA ALA A 66 0.00 4.52 -2.30
C ALA A 66 0.06 3.13 -2.95
N LEU A 67 -1.01 2.77 -3.66
CA LEU A 67 -1.16 1.54 -4.42
C LEU A 67 -1.43 1.89 -5.89
N PRO A 68 -0.39 2.32 -6.64
CA PRO A 68 -0.54 2.74 -8.02
C PRO A 68 -0.89 1.54 -8.91
N ASP A 69 -1.76 1.79 -9.88
CA ASP A 69 -2.18 0.83 -10.90
C ASP A 69 -2.20 1.52 -12.26
N PRO A 70 -1.98 0.82 -13.39
CA PRO A 70 -2.07 1.41 -14.71
C PRO A 70 -3.38 2.18 -14.93
N GLY A 71 -3.26 3.47 -15.28
CA GLY A 71 -4.40 4.38 -15.41
C GLY A 71 -4.93 5.00 -14.10
N ARG A 72 -4.39 4.61 -12.93
CA ARG A 72 -4.81 5.12 -11.60
C ARG A 72 -3.60 5.30 -10.68
N LEU A 73 -3.02 6.46 -10.72
CA LEU A 73 -1.80 6.78 -9.95
C LEU A 73 -2.11 7.41 -8.58
N ALA A 74 -3.32 7.96 -8.38
CA ALA A 74 -3.66 8.65 -7.15
C ALA A 74 -3.50 7.73 -5.90
N PRO A 75 -2.98 8.29 -4.79
CA PRO A 75 -2.64 9.70 -4.57
C PRO A 75 -1.24 10.11 -5.09
N LEU A 76 -0.46 9.19 -5.67
CA LEU A 76 0.94 9.39 -6.04
C LEU A 76 1.09 10.42 -7.16
N GLN A 77 2.03 11.37 -6.98
CA GLN A 77 2.44 12.36 -7.95
C GLN A 77 3.97 12.49 -7.94
N GLY A 78 4.57 12.66 -9.11
CA GLY A 78 6.01 12.83 -9.21
C GLY A 78 6.57 12.63 -10.63
N PRO A 79 7.90 12.64 -10.77
CA PRO A 79 8.57 12.48 -12.04
C PRO A 79 8.33 11.10 -12.68
N PRO A 80 8.55 10.97 -14.00
CA PRO A 80 8.33 9.71 -14.73
C PRO A 80 9.10 8.51 -14.16
N GLU A 81 10.26 8.74 -13.54
CA GLU A 81 11.05 7.70 -12.90
C GLU A 81 10.29 7.08 -11.72
N LEU A 82 9.75 7.91 -10.81
CA LEU A 82 8.93 7.46 -9.70
C LEU A 82 7.71 6.68 -10.20
N ILE A 83 7.00 7.22 -11.19
CA ILE A 83 5.79 6.58 -11.70
C ILE A 83 6.08 5.20 -12.30
N ARG A 84 7.17 5.06 -13.07
CA ARG A 84 7.58 3.76 -13.64
C ARG A 84 7.94 2.76 -12.54
N SER A 85 8.78 3.18 -11.58
CA SER A 85 9.19 2.35 -10.46
C SER A 85 7.99 1.92 -9.61
N ALA A 86 7.09 2.86 -9.31
CA ALA A 86 5.88 2.64 -8.54
C ALA A 86 4.91 1.66 -9.21
N LEU A 87 4.69 1.79 -10.52
CA LEU A 87 3.83 0.87 -11.29
C LEU A 87 4.43 -0.53 -11.37
N ALA A 88 5.75 -0.66 -11.44
CA ALA A 88 6.42 -1.96 -11.43
C ALA A 88 6.33 -2.65 -10.06
N SER A 89 6.35 -1.87 -8.97
CA SER A 89 6.23 -2.38 -7.60
C SER A 89 4.78 -2.61 -7.16
N GLY A 90 3.85 -1.76 -7.59
CA GLY A 90 2.44 -1.76 -7.16
C GLY A 90 2.21 -1.18 -5.76
N VAL A 91 3.27 -0.81 -5.03
CA VAL A 91 3.18 -0.25 -3.66
C VAL A 91 4.26 0.80 -3.41
N VAL A 92 3.90 1.89 -2.75
CA VAL A 92 4.82 3.00 -2.45
C VAL A 92 4.51 3.57 -1.07
N ALA A 93 5.53 3.90 -0.30
CA ALA A 93 5.41 4.82 0.83
C ALA A 93 5.81 6.22 0.36
N VAL A 94 4.95 7.22 0.55
CA VAL A 94 5.21 8.61 0.12
C VAL A 94 4.97 9.56 1.28
N THR A 95 5.79 10.60 1.40
CA THR A 95 5.60 11.64 2.42
C THR A 95 4.43 12.56 2.03
N SER A 96 3.56 12.89 3.00
CA SER A 96 2.36 13.72 2.76
C SER A 96 2.70 15.16 2.33
N GLY A 97 3.85 15.66 2.76
CA GLY A 97 4.38 16.96 2.32
C GLY A 97 5.05 16.93 0.94
N GLY A 98 5.25 15.74 0.37
CA GLY A 98 6.09 15.54 -0.81
C GLY A 98 7.59 15.50 -0.48
N GLY A 99 8.43 15.50 -1.49
CA GLY A 99 9.89 15.42 -1.41
C GLY A 99 10.43 14.02 -1.53
N LEU A 100 9.81 13.02 -0.92
CA LEU A 100 10.32 11.65 -0.85
C LEU A 100 9.25 10.59 -1.03
N ALA A 101 9.56 9.60 -1.85
CA ALA A 101 8.84 8.32 -1.92
C ALA A 101 9.83 7.16 -1.78
N LEU A 102 9.39 6.07 -1.17
CA LEU A 102 10.12 4.82 -1.03
C LEU A 102 9.39 3.73 -1.82
N VAL A 103 10.06 3.18 -2.81
CA VAL A 103 9.52 2.12 -3.67
C VAL A 103 10.27 0.82 -3.36
N PRO A 104 9.58 -0.24 -2.91
CA PRO A 104 10.23 -1.51 -2.63
C PRO A 104 10.43 -2.34 -3.89
N HIS A 105 11.60 -2.96 -3.99
CA HIS A 105 11.95 -3.91 -5.05
C HIS A 105 12.55 -5.18 -4.43
N ARG A 106 12.12 -6.35 -4.92
CA ARG A 106 12.77 -7.61 -4.50
C ARG A 106 14.10 -7.77 -5.21
N VAL A 107 15.15 -8.05 -4.40
CA VAL A 107 16.50 -8.36 -4.87
C VAL A 107 16.91 -9.70 -4.25
N GLY A 108 16.62 -10.78 -4.96
CA GLY A 108 16.74 -12.13 -4.40
C GLY A 108 15.83 -12.31 -3.17
N PRO A 109 16.33 -12.77 -2.02
CA PRO A 109 15.56 -12.96 -0.81
C PRO A 109 15.42 -11.67 0.04
N ALA A 110 16.04 -10.57 -0.38
CA ALA A 110 16.00 -9.27 0.30
C ALA A 110 15.02 -8.31 -0.36
N LEU A 111 14.65 -7.26 0.37
CA LEU A 111 13.88 -6.13 -0.13
C LEU A 111 14.74 -4.86 -0.15
N GLN A 112 14.80 -4.21 -1.29
CA GLN A 112 15.49 -2.94 -1.47
C GLN A 112 14.47 -1.82 -1.63
N TRP A 113 14.56 -0.81 -0.78
CA TRP A 113 13.77 0.41 -0.85
C TRP A 113 14.53 1.46 -1.64
N GLN A 114 13.97 1.93 -2.75
CA GLN A 114 14.54 3.01 -3.54
C GLN A 114 13.94 4.34 -3.12
N ALA A 115 14.76 5.28 -2.67
CA ALA A 115 14.37 6.66 -2.39
C ALA A 115 14.29 7.44 -3.71
N LEU A 116 13.10 7.98 -4.00
CA LEU A 116 12.83 8.73 -5.24
C LEU A 116 12.17 10.07 -4.92
N PRO A 117 12.44 11.13 -5.72
CA PRO A 117 11.77 12.41 -5.55
C PRO A 117 10.27 12.27 -5.83
N ALA A 118 9.43 12.84 -4.95
CA ALA A 118 7.99 12.83 -5.09
C ALA A 118 7.41 14.24 -4.95
N GLN A 119 6.36 14.53 -5.68
CA GLN A 119 5.53 15.70 -5.43
C GLN A 119 4.59 15.42 -4.27
N ARG A 120 3.98 16.49 -3.74
CA ARG A 120 2.94 16.34 -2.72
C ARG A 120 1.81 15.46 -3.26
N PRO A 121 1.46 14.37 -2.57
CA PRO A 121 0.43 13.47 -3.05
C PRO A 121 -0.95 14.14 -3.05
N GLY A 122 -1.86 13.63 -3.88
CA GLY A 122 -3.26 14.02 -3.86
C GLY A 122 -3.96 13.62 -2.56
N ALA A 123 -5.20 14.09 -2.39
CA ALA A 123 -5.99 13.77 -1.21
C ALA A 123 -6.23 12.26 -1.08
N VAL A 124 -6.09 11.75 0.14
CA VAL A 124 -6.45 10.38 0.52
C VAL A 124 -7.80 10.47 1.22
N PRO A 125 -8.76 9.56 0.93
CA PRO A 125 -10.03 9.54 1.61
C PRO A 125 -9.84 9.27 3.11
N THR A 126 -10.74 9.76 3.93
CA THR A 126 -10.78 9.39 5.35
C THR A 126 -11.13 7.91 5.51
N SER A 127 -10.74 7.31 6.64
CA SER A 127 -11.09 5.90 6.93
C SER A 127 -12.60 5.66 6.86
N TYR A 128 -13.41 6.61 7.33
CA TYR A 128 -14.86 6.50 7.29
C TYR A 128 -15.41 6.50 5.84
N GLU A 129 -14.96 7.43 5.01
CA GLU A 129 -15.36 7.50 3.60
C GLU A 129 -14.96 6.24 2.84
N ALA A 130 -13.73 5.77 3.04
CA ALA A 130 -13.20 4.60 2.36
C ALA A 130 -13.90 3.29 2.79
N GLU A 131 -14.20 3.13 4.10
CA GLU A 131 -14.95 1.98 4.61
C GLU A 131 -16.40 1.96 4.10
N ARG A 132 -17.05 3.12 4.01
CA ARG A 132 -18.39 3.25 3.47
C ARG A 132 -18.42 2.87 1.99
N GLU A 133 -17.53 3.45 1.18
CA GLU A 133 -17.41 3.15 -0.24
C GLU A 133 -17.10 1.66 -0.49
N LEU A 134 -16.19 1.08 0.29
CA LEU A 134 -15.92 -0.35 0.20
C LEU A 134 -17.16 -1.19 0.49
N SER A 135 -17.93 -0.84 1.52
CA SER A 135 -19.13 -1.61 1.90
C SER A 135 -20.22 -1.52 0.82
N GLU A 136 -20.46 -0.34 0.27
CA GLU A 136 -21.40 -0.12 -0.84
C GLU A 136 -20.95 -0.89 -2.09
N THR A 137 -19.65 -0.86 -2.41
CA THR A 137 -19.09 -1.56 -3.56
C THR A 137 -19.18 -3.09 -3.40
N VAL A 138 -18.90 -3.64 -2.21
CA VAL A 138 -19.05 -5.07 -1.94
C VAL A 138 -20.48 -5.54 -2.21
N LEU A 139 -21.50 -4.77 -1.75
CA LEU A 139 -22.89 -5.12 -1.97
C LEU A 139 -23.30 -5.04 -3.44
N ARG A 140 -22.82 -4.04 -4.16
CA ARG A 140 -23.09 -3.87 -5.60
C ARG A 140 -22.44 -4.99 -6.41
N VAL A 141 -21.13 -5.18 -6.24
CA VAL A 141 -20.33 -6.18 -6.97
C VAL A 141 -20.79 -7.60 -6.64
N GLY A 142 -21.14 -7.87 -5.37
CA GLY A 142 -21.65 -9.18 -4.97
C GLY A 142 -22.94 -9.55 -5.74
N ARG A 143 -23.87 -8.59 -5.93
CA ARG A 143 -25.08 -8.81 -6.74
C ARG A 143 -24.76 -9.01 -8.23
N GLU A 144 -23.83 -8.24 -8.78
CA GLU A 144 -23.41 -8.37 -10.18
C GLU A 144 -22.78 -9.73 -10.47
N LEU A 145 -21.86 -10.17 -9.60
CA LEU A 145 -21.17 -11.45 -9.76
C LEU A 145 -22.12 -12.65 -9.55
N ALA A 146 -23.05 -12.56 -8.61
CA ALA A 146 -24.07 -13.60 -8.41
C ALA A 146 -24.97 -13.79 -9.64
N GLY A 147 -25.21 -12.73 -10.43
CA GLY A 147 -25.98 -12.80 -11.67
C GLY A 147 -25.23 -13.36 -12.88
N LEU A 148 -23.91 -13.56 -12.77
CA LEU A 148 -23.10 -14.08 -13.88
C LEU A 148 -22.95 -15.61 -13.86
N GLU A 149 -23.45 -16.30 -12.83
CA GLU A 149 -23.34 -17.76 -12.64
C GLU A 149 -21.89 -18.32 -12.80
N VAL A 150 -20.90 -17.45 -12.66
CA VAL A 150 -19.48 -17.80 -12.83
C VAL A 150 -18.96 -18.41 -11.54
N ALA A 151 -18.75 -19.71 -11.55
CA ALA A 151 -18.10 -20.43 -10.45
C ALA A 151 -16.68 -20.83 -10.88
N GLY A 152 -15.69 -20.37 -10.14
CA GLY A 152 -14.32 -20.77 -10.36
C GLY A 152 -13.34 -19.79 -9.73
N GLY A 153 -12.14 -20.26 -9.48
CA GLY A 153 -11.03 -19.52 -8.92
C GLY A 153 -10.48 -20.17 -7.66
N GLU A 154 -9.17 -20.16 -7.55
CA GLU A 154 -8.47 -20.62 -6.35
C GLU A 154 -8.50 -19.51 -5.29
N ARG A 155 -8.79 -19.87 -4.04
CA ARG A 155 -8.75 -18.91 -2.95
C ARG A 155 -7.30 -18.53 -2.71
N PRO A 156 -6.92 -17.25 -2.80
CA PRO A 156 -5.55 -16.84 -2.51
C PRO A 156 -5.19 -17.19 -1.06
N ALA A 157 -3.90 -17.41 -0.82
CA ALA A 157 -3.39 -17.57 0.53
C ALA A 157 -3.79 -16.38 1.42
N GLU A 158 -4.02 -16.65 2.71
CA GLU A 158 -4.36 -15.59 3.64
C GLU A 158 -3.23 -14.56 3.71
N THR A 159 -3.57 -13.30 3.50
CA THR A 159 -2.65 -12.18 3.64
C THR A 159 -2.96 -11.49 4.97
N GLU A 160 -2.04 -11.56 5.90
CA GLU A 160 -2.11 -10.83 7.16
C GLU A 160 -1.42 -9.47 6.99
N VAL A 161 -2.11 -8.39 7.39
CA VAL A 161 -1.53 -7.05 7.45
C VAL A 161 -1.19 -6.72 8.90
N VAL A 162 0.10 -6.69 9.20
CA VAL A 162 0.59 -6.29 10.51
C VAL A 162 0.81 -4.78 10.53
N LEU A 163 -0.06 -4.07 11.25
CA LEU A 163 0.12 -2.65 11.54
C LEU A 163 0.97 -2.45 12.81
N ALA A 164 1.67 -1.34 12.86
CA ALA A 164 2.50 -0.96 14.01
C ALA A 164 1.69 -0.91 15.32
N PRO A 165 2.35 -1.07 16.48
CA PRO A 165 1.75 -0.76 17.78
C PRO A 165 1.17 0.66 17.81
N GLY A 166 0.10 0.87 18.62
CA GLY A 166 -0.58 2.17 18.71
C GLY A 166 -1.72 2.37 17.72
N TYR A 167 -1.81 1.59 16.64
CA TYR A 167 -2.97 1.64 15.75
C TYR A 167 -4.23 1.10 16.46
N PRO A 168 -5.39 1.82 16.39
CA PRO A 168 -6.64 1.37 16.99
C PRO A 168 -7.09 0.02 16.40
N ALA A 169 -7.81 -0.78 17.20
CA ALA A 169 -8.36 -2.06 16.77
C ALA A 169 -9.23 -1.92 15.50
N ARG A 170 -9.98 -0.83 15.40
CA ARG A 170 -10.78 -0.53 14.20
C ARG A 170 -9.94 -0.44 12.94
N GLN A 171 -8.80 0.27 12.98
CA GLN A 171 -7.90 0.42 11.83
C GLN A 171 -7.26 -0.92 11.44
N ARG A 172 -6.92 -1.75 12.42
CA ARG A 172 -6.38 -3.09 12.16
C ARG A 172 -7.39 -3.98 11.45
N VAL A 173 -8.64 -3.99 11.92
CA VAL A 173 -9.72 -4.75 11.27
C VAL A 173 -10.01 -4.25 9.87
N ALA A 174 -10.04 -2.91 9.69
CA ALA A 174 -10.25 -2.29 8.38
C ALA A 174 -9.13 -2.64 7.39
N ALA A 175 -7.86 -2.52 7.81
CA ALA A 175 -6.70 -2.85 6.99
C ALA A 175 -6.69 -4.32 6.57
N ASP A 176 -6.96 -5.23 7.51
CA ASP A 176 -6.96 -6.67 7.27
C ASP A 176 -8.10 -7.08 6.30
N ARG A 177 -9.31 -6.55 6.50
CA ARG A 177 -10.44 -6.75 5.57
C ARG A 177 -10.12 -6.23 4.19
N ALA A 178 -9.61 -5.01 4.11
CA ALA A 178 -9.29 -4.35 2.84
C ALA A 178 -8.17 -5.10 2.09
N ALA A 179 -7.12 -5.52 2.78
CA ALA A 179 -6.02 -6.28 2.19
C ALA A 179 -6.48 -7.65 1.65
N ARG A 180 -7.31 -8.38 2.39
CA ARG A 180 -7.88 -9.65 1.91
C ARG A 180 -8.69 -9.46 0.64
N LEU A 181 -9.56 -8.45 0.59
CA LEU A 181 -10.35 -8.17 -0.60
C LEU A 181 -9.48 -7.72 -1.78
N PHE A 182 -8.49 -6.85 -1.53
CA PHE A 182 -7.56 -6.40 -2.56
C PHE A 182 -6.78 -7.56 -3.17
N THR A 183 -6.24 -8.46 -2.33
CA THR A 183 -5.50 -9.64 -2.78
C THR A 183 -6.41 -10.63 -3.52
N ALA A 184 -7.61 -10.89 -2.99
CA ALA A 184 -8.57 -11.78 -3.63
C ALA A 184 -8.99 -11.27 -5.02
N CYS A 185 -9.29 -9.97 -5.14
CA CYS A 185 -9.62 -9.37 -6.44
C CYS A 185 -8.43 -9.39 -7.40
N SER A 186 -7.20 -9.16 -6.91
CA SER A 186 -6.00 -9.21 -7.72
C SER A 186 -5.74 -10.61 -8.28
N ALA A 187 -5.90 -11.64 -7.46
CA ALA A 187 -5.81 -13.04 -7.89
C ALA A 187 -6.91 -13.40 -8.89
N ALA A 188 -8.15 -12.97 -8.62
CA ALA A 188 -9.29 -13.23 -9.50
C ALA A 188 -9.21 -12.50 -10.86
N LEU A 189 -8.44 -11.42 -10.95
CA LEU A 189 -8.18 -10.69 -12.21
C LEU A 189 -7.05 -11.31 -13.04
N ALA A 190 -6.28 -12.25 -12.49
CA ALA A 190 -5.19 -12.92 -13.19
C ALA A 190 -5.69 -13.93 -14.24
N ASP A 191 -6.94 -14.38 -14.11
CA ASP A 191 -7.58 -15.29 -15.07
C ASP A 191 -9.05 -14.89 -15.33
N ASP A 192 -9.68 -15.50 -16.35
CA ASP A 192 -11.08 -15.20 -16.71
C ASP A 192 -12.10 -16.03 -15.90
N GLY A 193 -11.67 -16.88 -14.95
CA GLY A 193 -12.47 -17.52 -13.92
C GLY A 193 -13.66 -18.35 -14.43
N GLY A 194 -13.48 -19.08 -15.53
CA GLY A 194 -14.53 -19.96 -16.07
C GLY A 194 -15.70 -19.25 -16.74
N SER A 195 -15.53 -17.96 -17.13
CA SER A 195 -16.54 -17.24 -17.92
C SER A 195 -16.78 -17.93 -19.26
N ILE A 196 -18.06 -18.13 -19.62
CA ILE A 196 -18.45 -18.86 -20.83
C ILE A 196 -18.46 -17.95 -22.06
N SER A 197 -18.65 -16.64 -21.85
CA SER A 197 -18.68 -15.64 -22.92
C SER A 197 -17.75 -14.46 -22.65
N ALA A 198 -17.31 -13.80 -23.74
CA ALA A 198 -16.51 -12.57 -23.63
C ALA A 198 -17.26 -11.45 -22.87
N TYR A 199 -18.56 -11.37 -23.00
CA TYR A 199 -19.40 -10.41 -22.30
C TYR A 199 -19.37 -10.65 -20.79
N GLU A 200 -19.51 -11.91 -20.35
CA GLU A 200 -19.43 -12.26 -18.92
C GLU A 200 -18.03 -12.01 -18.36
N ALA A 201 -16.98 -12.37 -19.12
CA ALA A 201 -15.59 -12.10 -18.75
C ALA A 201 -15.34 -10.61 -18.56
N ASP A 202 -15.84 -9.76 -19.47
CA ASP A 202 -15.66 -8.31 -19.38
C ASP A 202 -16.43 -7.69 -18.20
N ARG A 203 -17.67 -8.15 -17.97
CA ARG A 203 -18.47 -7.69 -16.82
C ARG A 203 -17.83 -8.11 -15.49
N ARG A 204 -17.41 -9.38 -15.39
CA ARG A 204 -16.69 -9.89 -14.21
C ARG A 204 -15.42 -9.08 -13.95
N ARG A 205 -14.62 -8.84 -14.99
CA ARG A 205 -13.37 -8.07 -14.91
C ARG A 205 -13.63 -6.63 -14.46
N ALA A 206 -14.67 -5.97 -14.97
CA ALA A 206 -15.04 -4.61 -14.55
C ALA A 206 -15.46 -4.58 -13.07
N ALA A 207 -16.34 -5.48 -12.64
CA ALA A 207 -16.81 -5.57 -11.25
C ALA A 207 -15.65 -5.85 -10.27
N LEU A 208 -14.73 -6.75 -10.61
CA LEU A 208 -13.56 -7.05 -9.80
C LEU A 208 -12.56 -5.89 -9.72
N ARG A 209 -12.39 -5.11 -10.80
CA ARG A 209 -11.56 -3.90 -10.80
C ARG A 209 -12.13 -2.82 -9.88
N ASP A 210 -13.44 -2.63 -9.90
CA ASP A 210 -14.11 -1.68 -9.02
C ASP A 210 -13.94 -2.07 -7.55
N LEU A 211 -14.15 -3.34 -7.22
CA LEU A 211 -13.97 -3.84 -5.86
C LEU A 211 -12.51 -3.76 -5.40
N ARG A 212 -11.57 -4.12 -6.28
CA ARG A 212 -10.13 -4.00 -5.99
C ARG A 212 -9.74 -2.55 -5.71
N LEU A 213 -10.29 -1.59 -6.46
CA LEU A 213 -10.05 -0.18 -6.24
C LEU A 213 -10.56 0.28 -4.87
N ALA A 214 -11.82 0.00 -4.54
CA ALA A 214 -12.41 0.38 -3.26
C ALA A 214 -11.65 -0.27 -2.08
N ALA A 215 -11.25 -1.54 -2.22
CA ALA A 215 -10.41 -2.23 -1.24
C ALA A 215 -9.03 -1.58 -1.10
N GLY A 216 -8.39 -1.20 -2.21
CA GLY A 216 -7.12 -0.47 -2.19
C GLY A 216 -7.22 0.88 -1.49
N GLN A 217 -8.27 1.65 -1.74
CA GLN A 217 -8.52 2.94 -1.07
C GLN A 217 -8.74 2.76 0.44
N ALA A 218 -9.50 1.74 0.85
CA ALA A 218 -9.72 1.44 2.25
C ALA A 218 -8.42 0.99 2.95
N LEU A 219 -7.59 0.21 2.27
CA LEU A 219 -6.27 -0.18 2.78
C LEU A 219 -5.34 1.04 2.94
N VAL A 220 -5.29 1.91 1.92
CA VAL A 220 -4.52 3.16 1.97
C VAL A 220 -4.96 4.02 3.16
N ALA A 221 -6.27 4.23 3.34
CA ALA A 221 -6.81 5.05 4.43
C ALA A 221 -6.51 4.46 5.81
N ALA A 222 -6.63 3.13 5.97
CA ALA A 222 -6.36 2.46 7.24
C ALA A 222 -4.88 2.48 7.63
N VAL A 223 -3.99 2.25 6.67
CA VAL A 223 -2.53 2.22 6.88
C VAL A 223 -1.94 3.61 7.06
N SER A 224 -2.50 4.60 6.36
CA SER A 224 -2.05 6.01 6.41
C SER A 224 -2.68 6.79 7.59
N TRP A 225 -3.36 6.10 8.51
CA TRP A 225 -3.95 6.73 9.69
C TRP A 225 -2.90 7.43 10.56
N LEU A 226 -3.15 8.67 10.95
CA LEU A 226 -2.18 9.57 11.57
C LEU A 226 -2.40 9.81 13.06
N GLY A 227 -3.28 9.07 13.69
CA GLY A 227 -3.56 9.24 15.13
C GLY A 227 -4.38 10.47 15.48
N VAL A 228 -4.80 11.25 14.52
CA VAL A 228 -5.59 12.47 14.72
C VAL A 228 -7.01 12.19 14.21
N ASP A 229 -7.79 11.50 15.01
CA ASP A 229 -9.22 11.79 15.03
C ASP A 229 -9.31 13.15 15.72
N GLY A 230 -9.60 14.16 14.91
CA GLY A 230 -9.43 15.55 15.27
C GLY A 230 -9.99 15.90 16.65
N ALA A 231 -9.23 16.71 17.35
CA ALA A 231 -9.80 17.60 18.34
C ALA A 231 -10.73 18.58 17.67
#